data_c21c432f862617ea8ac65ee416d45340
#
_entry.id   c21c432f862617ea8ac65ee416d45340
#
_cell.length_a   1.000
_cell.length_b   1.000
_cell.length_c   1.000
_cell.angle_alpha   90.00
_cell.angle_beta   90.00
_cell.angle_gamma   90.00
#
_symmetry.space_group_name_H-M   'P 1'
#
loop_
_entity.id
_entity.type
_entity.pdbx_description
1 polymer ?
#
loop_
_entity_poly.entity_id
_entity_poly.type
_entity_poly.pdbx_seq_one_letter_code
_entity_poly.pdbx_strand_id
1 'polypeptide(L)'
;MPRDKNFTALLLTLALHAAVWLLASGYPFQHVSPPQSPKTAEKIVFLELIPPPRKPLPEPPSAPPTTPITAPTTPPPPDKALAAPSPKPSPDRPRASMAAPPPPTAEEWAFAANYTNKNSKGYRYSWGQQVRSMMGTAVEGPDQGVVRFRIEIAPDGRLTQLQTLWTTSAKAEQLARQAIQNMPPLPPTPTGKPLIFDKTISFSPFANDGPPIYRDDCLPEPPVFRNPFAWDGKSPQVVASPTPTAPMDPQALADCLRQLPKDSVEAETARDQRLMDQWGSSKTGR
;
A
#
# COMPACT_ATOMS: atom_id res chain seq x y z
N MET A 1 -31.51 -29.57 62.18
CA MET A 1 -31.67 -28.59 61.12
C MET A 1 -30.28 -28.31 60.55
N PRO A 2 -29.90 -28.78 59.37
CA PRO A 2 -28.59 -28.45 58.77
C PRO A 2 -28.66 -27.02 58.29
N ARG A 3 -27.89 -26.17 58.93
CA ARG A 3 -27.66 -24.79 58.49
C ARG A 3 -26.94 -24.84 57.12
N ASP A 4 -27.64 -24.36 56.14
CA ASP A 4 -27.14 -24.37 54.74
C ASP A 4 -25.81 -23.62 54.60
N LYS A 5 -24.70 -24.36 54.61
CA LYS A 5 -23.35 -23.86 54.39
C LYS A 5 -23.25 -23.12 53.05
N ASN A 6 -24.11 -23.44 52.10
CA ASN A 6 -24.19 -22.81 50.77
C ASN A 6 -24.79 -21.39 50.85
N PHE A 7 -25.70 -21.12 51.81
CA PHE A 7 -26.30 -19.80 51.97
C PHE A 7 -25.30 -18.78 52.55
N THR A 8 -24.47 -19.22 53.50
CA THR A 8 -23.40 -18.39 54.07
C THR A 8 -22.30 -18.08 53.04
N ALA A 9 -21.96 -19.05 52.20
CA ALA A 9 -21.00 -18.83 51.12
C ALA A 9 -21.52 -17.83 50.08
N LEU A 10 -22.81 -17.91 49.71
CA LEU A 10 -23.45 -16.99 48.78
C LEU A 10 -23.48 -15.55 49.31
N LEU A 11 -23.81 -15.37 50.58
CA LEU A 11 -23.81 -14.05 51.23
C LEU A 11 -22.41 -13.44 51.29
N LEU A 12 -21.38 -14.24 51.57
CA LEU A 12 -20.00 -13.79 51.63
C LEU A 12 -19.49 -13.34 50.27
N THR A 13 -19.85 -14.08 49.22
CA THR A 13 -19.49 -13.73 47.82
C THR A 13 -20.18 -12.43 47.39
N LEU A 14 -21.47 -12.27 47.75
CA LEU A 14 -22.21 -11.04 47.41
C LEU A 14 -21.64 -9.81 48.12
N ALA A 15 -21.27 -9.96 49.41
CA ALA A 15 -20.64 -8.88 50.17
C ALA A 15 -19.28 -8.48 49.61
N LEU A 16 -18.47 -9.45 49.18
CA LEU A 16 -17.17 -9.17 48.55
C LEU A 16 -17.31 -8.40 47.25
N HIS A 17 -18.26 -8.81 46.41
CA HIS A 17 -18.51 -8.12 45.14
C HIS A 17 -19.06 -6.70 45.36
N ALA A 18 -19.94 -6.50 46.34
CA ALA A 18 -20.42 -5.17 46.69
C ALA A 18 -19.30 -4.25 47.22
N ALA A 19 -18.39 -4.80 48.03
CA ALA A 19 -17.25 -4.05 48.54
C ALA A 19 -16.28 -3.63 47.41
N VAL A 20 -16.00 -4.54 46.48
CA VAL A 20 -15.16 -4.22 45.28
C VAL A 20 -15.83 -3.15 44.41
N TRP A 21 -17.16 -3.26 44.25
CA TRP A 21 -17.92 -2.29 43.44
C TRP A 21 -17.92 -0.89 44.09
N LEU A 22 -18.10 -0.82 45.42
CA LEU A 22 -18.04 0.42 46.20
C LEU A 22 -16.66 1.05 46.18
N LEU A 23 -15.57 0.27 46.22
CA LEU A 23 -14.21 0.76 46.08
C LEU A 23 -13.93 1.27 44.69
N ALA A 24 -14.46 0.59 43.66
CA ALA A 24 -14.31 1.02 42.27
C ALA A 24 -15.10 2.29 41.92
N SER A 25 -16.32 2.44 42.54
CA SER A 25 -17.17 3.63 42.32
C SER A 25 -16.75 4.85 43.15
N GLY A 26 -16.02 4.65 44.24
CA GLY A 26 -15.52 5.73 45.10
C GLY A 26 -14.19 6.35 44.67
N TYR A 27 -13.55 5.84 43.65
CA TYR A 27 -12.39 6.52 43.07
C TYR A 27 -12.86 7.71 42.22
N PRO A 28 -12.64 8.96 42.65
CA PRO A 28 -12.83 10.10 41.76
C PRO A 28 -11.81 9.94 40.64
N PHE A 29 -12.27 9.61 39.44
CA PHE A 29 -11.47 9.81 38.24
C PHE A 29 -11.12 11.30 38.21
N GLN A 30 -9.94 11.68 38.71
CA GLN A 30 -9.36 12.95 38.42
C GLN A 30 -9.22 12.97 36.89
N HIS A 31 -10.11 13.70 36.23
CA HIS A 31 -9.91 14.12 34.86
C HIS A 31 -8.60 14.92 34.85
N VAL A 32 -7.50 14.24 34.55
CA VAL A 32 -6.27 14.91 34.16
C VAL A 32 -6.64 15.57 32.83
N SER A 33 -6.98 16.85 32.89
CA SER A 33 -7.12 17.67 31.68
C SER A 33 -5.80 17.54 30.93
N PRO A 34 -5.81 17.20 29.64
CA PRO A 34 -4.57 17.18 28.87
C PRO A 34 -3.93 18.56 28.97
N PRO A 35 -2.60 18.64 29.10
CA PRO A 35 -1.90 19.91 29.13
C PRO A 35 -2.33 20.71 27.91
N GLN A 36 -2.93 21.87 28.14
CA GLN A 36 -3.23 22.81 27.07
C GLN A 36 -1.90 23.23 26.48
N SER A 37 -1.58 22.73 25.31
CA SER A 37 -0.47 23.24 24.51
C SER A 37 -0.65 24.75 24.38
N PRO A 38 0.39 25.57 24.64
CA PRO A 38 0.28 27.00 24.41
C PRO A 38 -0.11 27.17 22.95
N LYS A 39 -1.21 27.90 22.72
CA LYS A 39 -1.61 28.36 21.39
C LYS A 39 -0.56 29.39 20.94
N THR A 40 0.59 28.91 20.53
CA THR A 40 1.47 29.70 19.68
C THR A 40 0.73 29.80 18.35
N ALA A 41 0.16 30.96 18.10
CA ALA A 41 -0.38 31.28 16.80
C ALA A 41 0.77 31.14 15.80
N GLU A 42 0.87 29.97 15.16
CA GLU A 42 1.73 29.82 13.99
C GLU A 42 1.25 30.82 12.96
N LYS A 43 1.99 31.91 12.85
CA LYS A 43 1.85 32.86 11.77
C LYS A 43 2.20 32.09 10.50
N ILE A 44 1.21 31.57 9.82
CA ILE A 44 1.37 30.93 8.51
C ILE A 44 1.88 32.04 7.57
N VAL A 45 3.18 32.06 7.35
CA VAL A 45 3.79 32.90 6.34
C VAL A 45 3.55 32.20 5.02
N PHE A 46 2.58 32.65 4.25
CA PHE A 46 2.47 32.29 2.85
C PHE A 46 3.68 32.84 2.12
N LEU A 47 4.65 31.98 1.85
CA LEU A 47 5.70 32.28 0.88
C LEU A 47 5.06 32.19 -0.50
N GLU A 48 4.64 33.34 -1.03
CA GLU A 48 4.30 33.45 -2.45
C GLU A 48 5.59 33.20 -3.26
N LEU A 49 5.68 32.03 -3.88
CA LEU A 49 6.77 31.69 -4.78
C LEU A 49 6.61 32.59 -6.02
N ILE A 50 7.28 33.74 -6.00
CA ILE A 50 7.44 34.56 -7.19
C ILE A 50 8.25 33.73 -8.17
N PRO A 51 7.70 33.33 -9.33
CA PRO A 51 8.48 32.58 -10.31
C PRO A 51 9.65 33.45 -10.74
N PRO A 52 10.85 32.87 -10.86
CA PRO A 52 12.02 33.63 -11.30
C PRO A 52 11.72 34.31 -12.64
N PRO A 53 12.18 35.55 -12.86
CA PRO A 53 11.98 36.25 -14.13
C PRO A 53 12.45 35.34 -15.27
N ARG A 54 11.56 35.02 -16.20
CA ARG A 54 11.92 34.23 -17.39
C ARG A 54 13.00 35.00 -18.11
N LYS A 55 14.18 34.40 -18.20
CA LYS A 55 15.20 34.90 -19.10
C LYS A 55 14.58 34.99 -20.51
N PRO A 56 14.76 36.11 -21.22
CA PRO A 56 14.29 36.20 -22.60
C PRO A 56 14.81 34.99 -23.38
N LEU A 57 13.90 34.28 -24.02
CA LEU A 57 14.26 33.18 -24.91
C LEU A 57 15.21 33.80 -25.98
N PRO A 58 16.38 33.21 -26.25
CA PRO A 58 17.25 33.70 -27.34
C PRO A 58 16.42 33.77 -28.62
N GLU A 59 16.42 34.91 -29.24
CA GLU A 59 15.81 35.11 -30.53
C GLU A 59 16.39 34.07 -31.52
N PRO A 60 15.56 33.35 -32.28
CA PRO A 60 16.09 32.37 -33.23
C PRO A 60 17.06 33.07 -34.20
N PRO A 61 18.22 32.48 -34.47
CA PRO A 61 19.19 33.08 -35.36
C PRO A 61 18.53 33.37 -36.70
N SER A 62 18.68 34.61 -37.16
CA SER A 62 18.22 35.08 -38.47
C SER A 62 18.74 34.13 -39.55
N ALA A 63 17.84 33.66 -40.39
CA ALA A 63 18.18 32.76 -41.50
C ALA A 63 19.31 33.37 -42.35
N PRO A 64 20.31 32.59 -42.72
CA PRO A 64 21.35 33.06 -43.63
C PRO A 64 20.76 33.40 -45.01
N PRO A 65 21.33 34.39 -45.74
CA PRO A 65 20.83 34.80 -47.05
C PRO A 65 20.85 33.63 -48.03
N THR A 66 19.71 33.41 -48.67
CA THR A 66 19.51 32.37 -49.68
C THR A 66 20.40 32.61 -50.88
N THR A 67 21.46 31.84 -51.02
CA THR A 67 22.21 31.75 -52.27
C THR A 67 21.38 30.95 -53.28
N PRO A 68 21.36 31.33 -54.57
CA PRO A 68 20.59 30.60 -55.59
C PRO A 68 21.16 29.19 -55.74
N ILE A 69 20.30 28.21 -55.49
CA ILE A 69 20.63 26.79 -55.63
C ILE A 69 20.62 26.48 -57.16
N THR A 70 21.76 26.15 -57.65
CA THR A 70 21.94 25.53 -58.98
C THR A 70 21.20 24.22 -58.99
N ALA A 71 20.48 23.92 -60.09
CA ALA A 71 19.59 22.76 -60.21
C ALA A 71 20.27 21.44 -59.79
N PRO A 72 19.54 20.57 -59.07
CA PRO A 72 20.11 19.32 -58.57
C PRO A 72 20.33 18.34 -59.72
N THR A 73 21.57 17.88 -59.82
CA THR A 73 21.95 16.68 -60.57
C THR A 73 21.17 15.50 -59.97
N THR A 74 20.43 14.81 -60.81
CA THR A 74 19.64 13.60 -60.46
C THR A 74 20.50 12.62 -59.66
N PRO A 75 20.10 12.21 -58.46
CA PRO A 75 20.83 11.17 -57.71
C PRO A 75 20.78 9.84 -58.49
N PRO A 76 21.82 9.02 -58.42
CA PRO A 76 21.76 7.66 -58.96
C PRO A 76 20.65 6.88 -58.28
N PRO A 77 19.99 5.93 -58.99
CA PRO A 77 18.92 5.14 -58.40
C PRO A 77 19.47 4.43 -57.14
N PRO A 78 18.69 4.40 -56.04
CA PRO A 78 19.12 3.72 -54.81
C PRO A 78 19.37 2.26 -55.15
N ASP A 79 20.58 1.79 -54.85
CA ASP A 79 20.90 0.37 -54.80
C ASP A 79 19.76 -0.32 -54.05
N LYS A 80 19.23 -1.39 -54.63
CA LYS A 80 18.21 -2.23 -53.99
C LYS A 80 18.74 -2.62 -52.61
N ALA A 81 18.34 -1.86 -51.58
CA ALA A 81 18.53 -2.25 -50.21
C ALA A 81 17.95 -3.67 -50.11
N LEU A 82 18.82 -4.63 -49.82
CA LEU A 82 18.37 -5.97 -49.49
C LEU A 82 17.31 -5.81 -48.36
N ALA A 83 16.05 -6.00 -48.70
CA ALA A 83 14.98 -6.02 -47.73
C ALA A 83 15.38 -7.03 -46.67
N ALA A 84 15.63 -6.59 -45.48
CA ALA A 84 15.85 -7.46 -44.35
C ALA A 84 14.68 -8.47 -44.32
N PRO A 85 14.95 -9.77 -44.21
CA PRO A 85 13.88 -10.77 -44.19
C PRO A 85 12.89 -10.40 -43.11
N SER A 86 11.62 -10.21 -43.49
CA SER A 86 10.53 -9.99 -42.53
C SER A 86 10.65 -11.06 -41.47
N PRO A 87 10.62 -10.70 -40.17
CA PRO A 87 10.70 -11.68 -39.11
C PRO A 87 9.57 -12.70 -39.34
N LYS A 88 9.96 -13.97 -39.50
CA LYS A 88 9.00 -15.07 -39.56
C LYS A 88 8.10 -14.95 -38.35
N PRO A 89 6.76 -15.05 -38.49
CA PRO A 89 5.88 -15.08 -37.36
C PRO A 89 6.38 -16.17 -36.41
N SER A 90 6.71 -15.77 -35.15
CA SER A 90 7.05 -16.72 -34.11
C SER A 90 5.91 -17.73 -34.01
N PRO A 91 6.20 -19.02 -33.88
CA PRO A 91 5.16 -20.02 -33.66
C PRO A 91 4.30 -19.55 -32.49
N ASP A 92 2.97 -19.71 -32.60
CA ASP A 92 1.97 -19.29 -31.61
C ASP A 92 2.34 -19.90 -30.24
N ARG A 93 3.14 -19.17 -29.48
CA ARG A 93 3.48 -19.56 -28.12
C ARG A 93 2.21 -19.44 -27.28
N PRO A 94 1.84 -20.48 -26.51
CA PRO A 94 0.71 -20.37 -25.59
C PRO A 94 0.90 -19.19 -24.66
N ARG A 95 -0.14 -18.36 -24.50
CA ARG A 95 -0.09 -17.21 -23.60
C ARG A 95 0.00 -17.68 -22.15
N ALA A 96 0.86 -17.04 -21.38
CA ALA A 96 0.92 -17.29 -19.95
C ALA A 96 -0.42 -16.88 -19.30
N SER A 97 -0.86 -17.65 -18.32
CA SER A 97 -2.07 -17.34 -17.55
C SER A 97 -1.86 -17.70 -16.08
N MET A 98 -2.52 -16.96 -15.19
CA MET A 98 -2.53 -17.23 -13.76
C MET A 98 -3.94 -17.02 -13.20
N ALA A 99 -4.43 -18.02 -12.48
CA ALA A 99 -5.70 -17.94 -11.79
C ALA A 99 -5.71 -16.81 -10.75
N ALA A 100 -6.89 -16.35 -10.39
CA ALA A 100 -7.02 -15.41 -9.28
C ALA A 100 -6.46 -16.06 -8.01
N PRO A 101 -5.76 -15.29 -7.13
CA PRO A 101 -5.40 -15.78 -5.82
C PRO A 101 -6.65 -16.06 -4.98
N PRO A 102 -6.58 -16.94 -3.97
CA PRO A 102 -7.68 -17.13 -3.05
C PRO A 102 -7.97 -15.84 -2.27
N PRO A 103 -9.24 -15.59 -1.87
CA PRO A 103 -9.56 -14.47 -1.01
C PRO A 103 -8.91 -14.64 0.37
N PRO A 104 -8.71 -13.54 1.12
CA PRO A 104 -8.26 -13.62 2.50
C PRO A 104 -9.19 -14.47 3.36
N THR A 105 -8.62 -15.25 4.25
CA THR A 105 -9.38 -16.08 5.20
C THR A 105 -9.99 -15.21 6.31
N ALA A 106 -10.90 -15.82 7.11
CA ALA A 106 -11.49 -15.16 8.27
C ALA A 106 -10.41 -14.75 9.29
N GLU A 107 -9.38 -15.59 9.48
CA GLU A 107 -8.26 -15.32 10.39
C GLU A 107 -7.40 -14.16 9.88
N GLU A 108 -7.14 -14.10 8.58
CA GLU A 108 -6.40 -13.00 7.96
C GLU A 108 -7.16 -11.67 8.09
N TRP A 109 -8.48 -11.69 7.94
CA TRP A 109 -9.31 -10.52 8.19
C TRP A 109 -9.38 -10.15 9.68
N ALA A 110 -9.47 -11.15 10.59
CA ALA A 110 -9.44 -10.91 12.03
C ALA A 110 -8.10 -10.26 12.46
N PHE A 111 -6.98 -10.76 11.95
CA PHE A 111 -5.69 -10.12 12.14
C PHE A 111 -5.68 -8.69 11.59
N ALA A 112 -6.11 -8.53 10.34
CA ALA A 112 -6.12 -7.25 9.64
C ALA A 112 -6.95 -6.18 10.36
N ALA A 113 -8.11 -6.57 10.94
CA ALA A 113 -9.00 -5.68 11.68
C ALA A 113 -8.44 -5.22 13.03
N ASN A 114 -7.40 -5.87 13.54
CA ASN A 114 -6.75 -5.49 14.80
C ASN A 114 -5.36 -4.85 14.59
N TYR A 115 -4.83 -4.84 13.35
CA TYR A 115 -3.50 -4.34 13.05
C TYR A 115 -3.54 -2.85 12.70
N THR A 116 -3.11 -2.00 13.63
CA THR A 116 -3.15 -0.53 13.46
C THR A 116 -1.85 0.07 12.92
N ASN A 117 -0.73 -0.67 13.02
CA ASN A 117 0.59 -0.16 12.65
C ASN A 117 0.71 0.20 11.16
N LYS A 118 1.58 1.16 10.87
CA LYS A 118 1.88 1.60 9.50
C LYS A 118 0.61 1.87 8.66
N ASN A 119 -0.29 2.69 9.20
CA ASN A 119 -1.57 3.04 8.60
C ASN A 119 -2.40 1.78 8.22
N SER A 120 -2.57 0.89 9.20
CA SER A 120 -3.34 -0.36 9.03
C SER A 120 -2.87 -1.20 7.83
N LYS A 121 -1.56 -1.43 7.75
CA LYS A 121 -0.88 -2.15 6.65
C LYS A 121 -1.50 -3.51 6.37
N GLY A 122 -1.86 -4.27 7.41
CA GLY A 122 -2.54 -5.56 7.27
C GLY A 122 -3.89 -5.43 6.56
N TYR A 123 -4.71 -4.49 6.99
CA TYR A 123 -6.03 -4.25 6.41
C TYR A 123 -5.94 -3.86 4.92
N ARG A 124 -5.02 -2.95 4.58
CA ARG A 124 -4.78 -2.54 3.19
C ARG A 124 -4.27 -3.69 2.30
N TYR A 125 -3.50 -4.60 2.89
CA TYR A 125 -3.06 -5.80 2.19
C TYR A 125 -4.23 -6.74 1.92
N SER A 126 -4.98 -7.14 2.95
CA SER A 126 -6.15 -8.04 2.81
C SER A 126 -7.20 -7.46 1.86
N TRP A 127 -7.44 -6.14 1.90
CA TRP A 127 -8.31 -5.47 0.95
C TRP A 127 -7.85 -5.67 -0.50
N GLY A 128 -6.57 -5.47 -0.77
CA GLY A 128 -6.00 -5.67 -2.11
C GLY A 128 -6.09 -7.12 -2.58
N GLN A 129 -5.84 -8.08 -1.71
CA GLN A 129 -6.00 -9.50 -2.00
C GLN A 129 -7.45 -9.87 -2.29
N GLN A 130 -8.40 -9.33 -1.52
CA GLN A 130 -9.83 -9.52 -1.78
C GLN A 130 -10.23 -9.03 -3.17
N VAL A 131 -9.79 -7.82 -3.56
CA VAL A 131 -10.05 -7.30 -4.92
C VAL A 131 -9.45 -8.21 -5.97
N ARG A 132 -8.17 -8.59 -5.82
CA ARG A 132 -7.47 -9.41 -6.82
C ARG A 132 -8.10 -10.79 -6.97
N SER A 133 -8.58 -11.39 -5.87
CA SER A 133 -9.27 -12.69 -5.90
C SER A 133 -10.56 -12.68 -6.74
N MET A 134 -11.19 -11.53 -6.87
CA MET A 134 -12.45 -11.34 -7.60
C MET A 134 -12.28 -10.89 -9.05
N MET A 135 -11.07 -10.56 -9.49
CA MET A 135 -10.79 -10.11 -10.86
C MET A 135 -10.68 -11.25 -11.88
N GLY A 136 -10.62 -12.49 -11.41
CA GLY A 136 -10.52 -13.67 -12.29
C GLY A 136 -9.09 -13.95 -12.79
N THR A 137 -9.00 -14.83 -13.77
CA THR A 137 -7.73 -15.28 -14.36
C THR A 137 -7.09 -14.18 -15.20
N ALA A 138 -5.84 -13.87 -14.90
CA ALA A 138 -5.03 -12.98 -15.71
C ALA A 138 -4.34 -13.77 -16.84
N VAL A 139 -4.42 -13.24 -18.07
CA VAL A 139 -3.82 -13.84 -19.27
C VAL A 139 -2.86 -12.82 -19.88
N GLU A 140 -1.69 -13.30 -20.32
CA GLU A 140 -0.70 -12.48 -21.02
C GLU A 140 -1.32 -11.85 -22.30
N GLY A 141 -1.17 -10.54 -22.45
CA GLY A 141 -1.70 -9.84 -23.62
C GLY A 141 -2.13 -8.41 -23.29
N PRO A 142 -2.93 -7.79 -24.18
CA PRO A 142 -3.30 -6.37 -24.06
C PRO A 142 -4.19 -6.06 -22.84
N ASP A 143 -4.89 -7.07 -22.31
CA ASP A 143 -5.79 -6.90 -21.17
C ASP A 143 -5.08 -6.87 -19.82
N GLN A 144 -3.80 -7.30 -19.78
CA GLN A 144 -3.01 -7.19 -18.57
C GLN A 144 -2.65 -5.73 -18.29
N GLY A 145 -2.46 -5.41 -17.01
CA GLY A 145 -2.07 -4.07 -16.64
C GLY A 145 -2.10 -3.83 -15.14
N VAL A 146 -1.90 -2.58 -14.80
CA VAL A 146 -1.83 -2.12 -13.42
C VAL A 146 -2.78 -0.94 -13.25
N VAL A 147 -3.49 -0.91 -12.14
CA VAL A 147 -4.35 0.22 -11.77
C VAL A 147 -4.02 0.68 -10.35
N ARG A 148 -4.02 1.97 -10.13
CA ARG A 148 -3.84 2.56 -8.81
C ARG A 148 -5.06 3.36 -8.44
N PHE A 149 -5.62 3.03 -7.28
CA PHE A 149 -6.75 3.71 -6.69
C PHE A 149 -6.35 4.46 -5.42
N ARG A 150 -7.06 5.55 -5.16
CA ARG A 150 -7.23 6.11 -3.83
C ARG A 150 -8.56 5.63 -3.28
N ILE A 151 -8.49 5.08 -2.08
CA ILE A 151 -9.61 4.40 -1.42
C ILE A 151 -9.85 5.08 -0.08
N GLU A 152 -11.13 5.28 0.24
CA GLU A 152 -11.56 5.66 1.57
C GLU A 152 -12.59 4.65 2.09
N ILE A 153 -12.33 4.10 3.28
CA ILE A 153 -13.19 3.14 3.96
C ILE A 153 -13.67 3.75 5.27
N ALA A 154 -14.99 3.78 5.46
CA ALA A 154 -15.61 4.25 6.69
C ALA A 154 -15.24 3.35 7.89
N PRO A 155 -15.39 3.81 9.14
CA PRO A 155 -15.08 3.03 10.34
C PRO A 155 -15.78 1.67 10.41
N ASP A 156 -16.96 1.55 9.82
CA ASP A 156 -17.76 0.30 9.75
C ASP A 156 -17.37 -0.63 8.61
N GLY A 157 -16.32 -0.33 7.86
CA GLY A 157 -15.82 -1.15 6.73
C GLY A 157 -16.45 -0.82 5.38
N ARG A 158 -17.41 0.12 5.29
CA ARG A 158 -18.01 0.49 4.00
C ARG A 158 -17.08 1.35 3.17
N LEU A 159 -17.04 1.09 1.86
CA LEU A 159 -16.35 1.96 0.90
C LEU A 159 -17.12 3.29 0.79
N THR A 160 -16.45 4.40 1.05
CA THR A 160 -17.01 5.76 0.92
C THR A 160 -16.48 6.48 -0.32
N GLN A 161 -15.24 6.22 -0.71
CA GLN A 161 -14.66 6.83 -1.90
C GLN A 161 -13.75 5.87 -2.66
N LEU A 162 -13.86 5.92 -3.98
CA LEU A 162 -12.98 5.20 -4.91
C LEU A 162 -12.62 6.12 -6.08
N GLN A 163 -11.34 6.47 -6.16
CA GLN A 163 -10.80 7.32 -7.23
C GLN A 163 -9.69 6.58 -7.96
N THR A 164 -9.74 6.46 -9.28
CA THR A 164 -8.61 6.02 -10.07
C THR A 164 -7.57 7.14 -10.15
N LEU A 165 -6.35 6.85 -9.73
CA LEU A 165 -5.23 7.78 -9.86
C LEU A 165 -4.56 7.63 -11.22
N TRP A 166 -4.32 6.40 -11.64
CA TRP A 166 -3.82 6.07 -12.97
C TRP A 166 -4.04 4.60 -13.30
N THR A 167 -4.01 4.26 -14.57
CA THR A 167 -4.11 2.89 -15.06
C THR A 167 -3.28 2.71 -16.34
N THR A 168 -2.77 1.51 -16.56
CA THR A 168 -2.12 1.10 -17.81
C THR A 168 -3.02 0.25 -18.69
N SER A 169 -4.19 -0.19 -18.20
CA SER A 169 -5.14 -1.01 -18.93
C SER A 169 -6.57 -0.69 -18.49
N ALA A 170 -7.39 -0.27 -19.43
CA ALA A 170 -8.81 -0.03 -19.20
C ALA A 170 -9.53 -1.31 -18.74
N LYS A 171 -9.10 -2.48 -19.25
CA LYS A 171 -9.66 -3.77 -18.84
C LYS A 171 -9.33 -4.10 -17.39
N ALA A 172 -8.05 -3.92 -16.97
CA ALA A 172 -7.66 -4.14 -15.59
C ALA A 172 -8.42 -3.19 -14.64
N GLU A 173 -8.61 -1.92 -15.02
CA GLU A 173 -9.39 -0.97 -14.24
C GLU A 173 -10.86 -1.40 -14.11
N GLN A 174 -11.48 -1.79 -15.23
CA GLN A 174 -12.87 -2.25 -15.24
C GLN A 174 -13.07 -3.45 -14.31
N LEU A 175 -12.20 -4.47 -14.41
CA LEU A 175 -12.26 -5.66 -13.57
C LEU A 175 -12.07 -5.34 -12.10
N ALA A 176 -11.11 -4.47 -11.77
CA ALA A 176 -10.88 -4.05 -10.40
C ALA A 176 -12.07 -3.26 -9.83
N ARG A 177 -12.65 -2.33 -10.59
CA ARG A 177 -13.86 -1.59 -10.18
C ARG A 177 -15.04 -2.52 -9.93
N GLN A 178 -15.26 -3.48 -10.83
CA GLN A 178 -16.32 -4.47 -10.69
C GLN A 178 -16.10 -5.35 -9.43
N ALA A 179 -14.87 -5.79 -9.20
CA ALA A 179 -14.51 -6.54 -8.00
C ALA A 179 -14.78 -5.72 -6.71
N ILE A 180 -14.38 -4.44 -6.71
CA ILE A 180 -14.59 -3.55 -5.55
C ILE A 180 -16.08 -3.30 -5.30
N GLN A 181 -16.89 -3.10 -6.33
CA GLN A 181 -18.34 -2.89 -6.20
C GLN A 181 -19.08 -4.12 -5.67
N ASN A 182 -18.59 -5.31 -6.00
CA ASN A 182 -19.17 -6.58 -5.59
C ASN A 182 -18.49 -7.20 -4.35
N MET A 183 -17.64 -6.42 -3.67
CA MET A 183 -16.91 -6.89 -2.51
C MET A 183 -17.86 -7.25 -1.35
N PRO A 184 -17.64 -8.39 -0.67
CA PRO A 184 -18.41 -8.74 0.51
C PRO A 184 -18.22 -7.68 1.61
N PRO A 185 -19.12 -7.62 2.60
CA PRO A 185 -18.96 -6.73 3.76
C PRO A 185 -17.59 -6.93 4.41
N LEU A 186 -16.88 -5.82 4.62
CA LEU A 186 -15.57 -5.82 5.26
C LEU A 186 -15.70 -5.63 6.77
N PRO A 187 -14.74 -6.12 7.56
CA PRO A 187 -14.70 -5.81 8.98
C PRO A 187 -14.49 -4.31 9.22
N PRO A 188 -14.83 -3.78 10.39
CA PRO A 188 -14.52 -2.41 10.78
C PRO A 188 -13.03 -2.09 10.65
N THR A 189 -12.72 -0.82 10.41
CA THR A 189 -11.32 -0.37 10.32
C THR A 189 -10.59 -0.54 11.65
N PRO A 190 -9.31 -0.91 11.68
CA PRO A 190 -8.57 -1.22 12.90
C PRO A 190 -8.54 -0.09 13.93
N THR A 191 -8.57 1.14 13.48
CA THR A 191 -8.49 2.32 14.35
C THR A 191 -9.84 2.88 14.75
N GLY A 192 -10.95 2.34 14.24
CA GLY A 192 -12.29 2.92 14.38
C GLY A 192 -12.45 4.30 13.72
N LYS A 193 -11.52 4.68 12.85
CA LYS A 193 -11.52 5.93 12.07
C LYS A 193 -11.58 5.62 10.58
N PRO A 194 -12.00 6.57 9.72
CA PRO A 194 -11.89 6.39 8.28
C PRO A 194 -10.46 6.03 7.88
N LEU A 195 -10.31 5.03 7.02
CA LEU A 195 -9.01 4.56 6.51
C LEU A 195 -8.84 5.03 5.07
N ILE A 196 -7.87 5.92 4.86
CA ILE A 196 -7.54 6.46 3.54
C ILE A 196 -6.19 5.91 3.11
N PHE A 197 -6.14 5.36 1.88
CA PHE A 197 -4.90 4.82 1.34
C PHE A 197 -4.90 4.73 -0.18
N ASP A 198 -3.71 4.68 -0.76
CA ASP A 198 -3.51 4.35 -2.17
C ASP A 198 -3.15 2.87 -2.28
N LYS A 199 -3.78 2.16 -3.22
CA LYS A 199 -3.46 0.76 -3.53
C LYS A 199 -3.25 0.59 -5.03
N THR A 200 -2.15 -0.05 -5.36
CA THR A 200 -1.85 -0.52 -6.71
C THR A 200 -2.26 -1.98 -6.82
N ILE A 201 -2.99 -2.33 -7.87
CA ILE A 201 -3.45 -3.68 -8.16
C ILE A 201 -2.91 -4.06 -9.53
N SER A 202 -2.18 -5.18 -9.58
CA SER A 202 -1.64 -5.72 -10.82
C SER A 202 -2.54 -6.85 -11.34
N PHE A 203 -2.92 -6.77 -12.60
CA PHE A 203 -3.65 -7.81 -13.30
C PHE A 203 -2.73 -8.39 -14.39
N SER A 204 -1.96 -9.39 -14.01
CA SER A 204 -0.94 -10.01 -14.84
C SER A 204 -0.66 -11.44 -14.36
N PRO A 205 -0.34 -12.38 -15.24
CA PRO A 205 0.08 -13.73 -14.85
C PRO A 205 1.44 -13.75 -14.12
N PHE A 206 2.16 -12.63 -14.11
CA PHE A 206 3.47 -12.49 -13.45
C PHE A 206 3.41 -11.59 -12.23
N ALA A 207 2.22 -11.17 -11.82
CA ALA A 207 2.06 -10.33 -10.63
C ALA A 207 2.39 -11.14 -9.37
N ASN A 208 3.27 -10.61 -8.54
CA ASN A 208 3.60 -11.16 -7.24
C ASN A 208 3.24 -10.14 -6.15
N ASP A 209 2.05 -10.28 -5.58
CA ASP A 209 1.58 -9.51 -4.45
C ASP A 209 1.83 -10.28 -3.14
N GLY A 210 3.09 -10.53 -2.82
CA GLY A 210 3.47 -11.18 -1.56
C GLY A 210 2.97 -10.43 -0.34
N PRO A 211 2.83 -11.12 0.82
CA PRO A 211 2.41 -10.49 2.05
C PRO A 211 3.42 -9.44 2.50
N PRO A 212 2.96 -8.38 3.18
CA PRO A 212 3.86 -7.39 3.71
C PRO A 212 4.76 -7.98 4.80
N ILE A 213 6.00 -7.50 4.86
CA ILE A 213 6.92 -7.85 5.94
C ILE A 213 6.52 -7.01 7.16
N TYR A 214 6.08 -7.67 8.23
CA TYR A 214 5.63 -7.02 9.47
C TYR A 214 6.74 -6.87 10.50
N ARG A 215 7.79 -7.70 10.43
CA ARG A 215 8.85 -7.78 11.44
C ARG A 215 9.45 -6.43 11.83
N ASP A 216 9.61 -5.55 10.86
CA ASP A 216 10.28 -4.27 11.05
C ASP A 216 9.30 -3.10 11.31
N ASP A 217 7.99 -3.37 11.41
CA ASP A 217 6.99 -2.32 11.54
C ASP A 217 7.07 -1.57 12.90
N CYS A 218 7.65 -2.20 13.92
CA CYS A 218 7.90 -1.61 15.23
C CYS A 218 9.27 -0.94 15.36
N LEU A 219 10.09 -1.01 14.33
CA LEU A 219 11.38 -0.34 14.33
C LEU A 219 11.23 1.12 13.84
N PRO A 220 12.12 2.00 14.27
CA PRO A 220 12.20 3.34 13.72
C PRO A 220 12.39 3.28 12.20
N GLU A 221 11.79 4.23 11.50
CA GLU A 221 12.00 4.30 10.06
C GLU A 221 13.49 4.53 9.77
N PRO A 222 14.09 3.73 8.87
CA PRO A 222 15.47 3.97 8.50
C PRO A 222 15.59 5.36 7.86
N PRO A 223 16.70 6.04 8.07
CA PRO A 223 16.94 7.33 7.44
C PRO A 223 16.80 7.20 5.93
N VAL A 224 16.21 8.23 5.31
CA VAL A 224 16.03 8.24 3.84
C VAL A 224 17.39 8.02 3.19
N PHE A 225 17.49 6.94 2.41
CA PHE A 225 18.71 6.66 1.67
C PHE A 225 18.97 7.82 0.70
N ARG A 226 20.07 8.52 0.90
CA ARG A 226 20.61 9.47 -0.07
C ARG A 226 21.79 8.81 -0.74
N ASN A 227 21.73 8.65 -2.05
CA ASN A 227 22.86 8.12 -2.80
C ASN A 227 24.07 9.07 -2.63
N PRO A 228 25.12 8.66 -1.91
CA PRO A 228 26.28 9.51 -1.71
C PRO A 228 27.07 9.77 -3.00
N PHE A 229 26.79 9.00 -4.05
CA PHE A 229 27.41 9.14 -5.37
C PHE A 229 26.57 9.95 -6.36
N ALA A 230 25.34 10.32 -6.00
CA ALA A 230 24.52 11.23 -6.79
C ALA A 230 25.03 12.67 -6.59
N TRP A 231 25.98 13.07 -7.39
CA TRP A 231 26.59 14.40 -7.36
C TRP A 231 26.19 15.19 -8.61
N ASP A 232 25.78 16.42 -8.41
CA ASP A 232 25.41 17.35 -9.50
C ASP A 232 26.64 18.00 -10.18
N GLY A 233 27.85 17.63 -9.75
CA GLY A 233 29.13 18.14 -10.25
C GLY A 233 29.48 19.56 -9.80
N LYS A 234 28.63 20.23 -9.01
CA LYS A 234 28.77 21.64 -8.69
C LYS A 234 28.82 21.96 -7.21
N SER A 235 28.14 21.14 -6.39
CA SER A 235 28.00 21.38 -4.96
C SER A 235 28.99 20.55 -4.15
N PRO A 236 29.56 21.05 -3.05
CA PRO A 236 30.32 20.21 -2.14
C PRO A 236 29.43 19.08 -1.60
N GLN A 237 29.97 17.86 -1.58
CA GLN A 237 29.26 16.69 -1.08
C GLN A 237 29.05 16.85 0.44
N VAL A 238 27.84 17.18 0.86
CA VAL A 238 27.48 17.22 2.27
C VAL A 238 27.10 15.82 2.70
N VAL A 239 27.97 15.15 3.42
CA VAL A 239 27.62 13.92 4.12
C VAL A 239 26.68 14.32 5.26
N ALA A 240 25.38 14.07 5.08
CA ALA A 240 24.42 14.30 6.15
C ALA A 240 24.76 13.37 7.31
N SER A 241 25.12 13.95 8.45
CA SER A 241 25.22 13.16 9.69
C SER A 241 23.89 12.48 9.97
N PRO A 242 23.91 11.20 10.37
CA PRO A 242 22.67 10.52 10.72
C PRO A 242 22.00 11.30 11.86
N THR A 243 20.75 11.70 11.65
CA THR A 243 19.96 12.32 12.73
C THR A 243 19.81 11.29 13.84
N PRO A 244 20.17 11.62 15.09
CA PRO A 244 19.97 10.70 16.19
C PRO A 244 18.51 10.28 16.24
N THR A 245 18.25 8.99 16.14
CA THR A 245 16.90 8.44 16.30
C THR A 245 16.49 8.65 17.76
N ALA A 246 15.41 9.36 18.00
CA ALA A 246 14.87 9.52 19.34
C ALA A 246 14.63 8.13 19.97
N PRO A 247 14.96 7.93 21.27
CA PRO A 247 14.69 6.68 21.93
C PRO A 247 13.20 6.37 21.87
N MET A 248 12.86 5.14 21.44
CA MET A 248 11.48 4.69 21.34
C MET A 248 10.91 4.49 22.74
N ASP A 249 9.69 4.96 22.98
CA ASP A 249 8.96 4.67 24.21
C ASP A 249 8.80 3.15 24.38
N PRO A 250 9.30 2.56 25.50
CA PRO A 250 9.21 1.12 25.73
C PRO A 250 7.77 0.58 25.73
N GLN A 251 6.80 1.37 26.19
CA GLN A 251 5.39 0.98 26.19
C GLN A 251 4.83 0.95 24.78
N ALA A 252 5.10 1.97 23.99
CA ALA A 252 4.69 2.02 22.59
C ALA A 252 5.32 0.88 21.78
N LEU A 253 6.57 0.52 22.05
CA LEU A 253 7.24 -0.62 21.45
C LEU A 253 6.55 -1.94 21.83
N ALA A 254 6.25 -2.15 23.11
CA ALA A 254 5.57 -3.34 23.59
C ALA A 254 4.16 -3.48 22.98
N ASP A 255 3.42 -2.38 22.85
CA ASP A 255 2.10 -2.35 22.22
C ASP A 255 2.17 -2.67 20.72
N CYS A 256 3.18 -2.17 20.04
CA CYS A 256 3.45 -2.49 18.65
C CYS A 256 3.79 -3.96 18.46
N LEU A 257 4.73 -4.49 19.25
CA LEU A 257 5.15 -5.90 19.14
C LEU A 257 4.01 -6.88 19.37
N ARG A 258 3.03 -6.55 20.23
CA ARG A 258 1.84 -7.39 20.44
C ARG A 258 0.94 -7.51 19.21
N GLN A 259 1.01 -6.56 18.30
CA GLN A 259 0.23 -6.56 17.06
C GLN A 259 0.91 -7.37 15.94
N LEU A 260 2.19 -7.70 16.07
CA LEU A 260 2.87 -8.44 15.02
C LEU A 260 2.26 -9.84 14.87
N PRO A 261 2.21 -10.39 13.63
CA PRO A 261 1.79 -11.77 13.42
C PRO A 261 2.68 -12.71 14.24
N LYS A 262 2.08 -13.73 14.81
CA LYS A 262 2.87 -14.79 15.43
C LYS A 262 3.62 -15.55 14.32
N ASP A 263 4.92 -15.59 14.42
CA ASP A 263 5.76 -16.44 13.57
C ASP A 263 5.53 -17.89 13.99
N SER A 264 4.76 -18.62 13.21
CA SER A 264 4.56 -20.05 13.42
C SER A 264 4.78 -20.80 12.12
N VAL A 265 5.39 -21.99 12.24
CA VAL A 265 5.66 -22.88 11.11
C VAL A 265 4.36 -23.28 10.40
N GLU A 266 3.27 -23.45 11.15
CA GLU A 266 1.95 -23.80 10.62
C GLU A 266 1.38 -22.69 9.75
N ALA A 267 1.47 -21.43 10.20
CA ALA A 267 0.99 -20.28 9.44
C ALA A 267 1.80 -20.07 8.16
N GLU A 268 3.11 -20.25 8.23
CA GLU A 268 4.01 -20.17 7.07
C GLU A 268 3.71 -21.30 6.07
N THR A 269 3.61 -22.53 6.55
CA THR A 269 3.27 -23.71 5.71
C THR A 269 1.92 -23.55 5.03
N ALA A 270 0.88 -23.09 5.75
CA ALA A 270 -0.44 -22.88 5.17
C ALA A 270 -0.42 -21.80 4.08
N ARG A 271 0.39 -20.75 4.27
CA ARG A 271 0.56 -19.71 3.24
C ARG A 271 1.29 -20.25 2.02
N ASP A 272 2.38 -20.97 2.22
CA ASP A 272 3.19 -21.55 1.14
C ASP A 272 2.37 -22.54 0.33
N GLN A 273 1.54 -23.35 0.98
CA GLN A 273 0.63 -24.26 0.31
C GLN A 273 -0.34 -23.51 -0.61
N ARG A 274 -0.96 -22.42 -0.15
CA ARG A 274 -1.85 -21.60 -0.99
C ARG A 274 -1.13 -20.99 -2.20
N LEU A 275 0.12 -20.55 -2.00
CA LEU A 275 0.95 -20.07 -3.11
C LEU A 275 1.27 -21.18 -4.11
N MET A 276 1.64 -22.37 -3.64
CA MET A 276 1.90 -23.53 -4.51
C MET A 276 0.63 -23.92 -5.30
N ASP A 277 -0.53 -23.93 -4.68
CA ASP A 277 -1.80 -24.23 -5.34
C ASP A 277 -2.14 -23.20 -6.43
N GLN A 278 -1.90 -21.91 -6.16
CA GLN A 278 -2.05 -20.86 -7.15
C GLN A 278 -1.06 -21.02 -8.31
N TRP A 279 0.20 -21.34 -8.02
CA TRP A 279 1.24 -21.54 -9.03
C TRP A 279 1.01 -22.82 -9.83
N GLY A 280 0.52 -23.88 -9.20
CA GLY A 280 0.13 -25.12 -9.88
C GLY A 280 -1.03 -24.91 -10.88
N SER A 281 -1.88 -23.91 -10.66
CA SER A 281 -2.94 -23.50 -11.59
C SER A 281 -2.45 -22.58 -12.71
N SER A 282 -1.22 -22.03 -12.61
CA SER A 282 -0.65 -21.17 -13.63
C SER A 282 -0.15 -21.97 -14.83
N LYS A 283 -0.45 -21.50 -16.04
CA LYS A 283 0.09 -22.06 -17.27
C LYS A 283 1.09 -21.06 -17.85
N THR A 284 2.36 -21.43 -17.85
CA THR A 284 3.38 -20.67 -18.56
C THR A 284 3.50 -21.24 -19.98
N GLY A 285 3.31 -20.39 -20.97
CA GLY A 285 3.56 -20.78 -22.35
C GLY A 285 5.03 -21.18 -22.56
N ARG A 286 5.29 -22.46 -22.79
CA ARG A 286 6.59 -23.00 -23.23
C ARG A 286 6.56 -23.25 -24.72
#